data_0c76ca968c60e3113c3329a347a70dc2
#
_entry.id   0c76ca968c60e3113c3329a347a70dc2
#
_cell.length_a   1.000
_cell.length_b   1.000
_cell.length_c   1.000
_cell.angle_alpha   90.00
_cell.angle_beta   90.00
_cell.angle_gamma   90.00
#
_symmetry.space_group_name_H-M   'P 1'
#
loop_
_entity.id
_entity.type
_entity.pdbx_description
1 polymer ?
#
loop_
_entity_poly.entity_id
_entity_poly.type
_entity_poly.pdbx_seq_one_letter_code
_entity_poly.pdbx_strand_id
1 'polypeptide(L)'
;MELKVSEKEVEYKPVVLDDGTVKLKKKSKINTGKHSKAKGGIFELRVRKDLEEKGWIVDKWSNNLDLENGNIHPAKRRFARFNASMGVMTIGTGFPDFIAFQKRGDNYKIIGVEVKINGKLSREEKEKCKAYLEKETFSEILVAHKVKEKNRVRVEYVDVLELVDRMR
;
A
#
# COMPACT_ATOMS: atom_id res chain seq x y z
N MET A 1 -13.43 44.86 -23.78
CA MET A 1 -13.74 43.93 -22.69
C MET A 1 -12.49 43.08 -22.44
N GLU A 2 -11.62 43.56 -21.54
CA GLU A 2 -10.33 42.91 -21.29
C GLU A 2 -10.54 41.77 -20.29
N LEU A 3 -10.23 40.53 -20.72
CA LEU A 3 -10.20 39.37 -19.87
C LEU A 3 -8.96 39.44 -18.96
N LYS A 4 -9.13 39.85 -17.71
CA LYS A 4 -8.09 39.69 -16.68
C LYS A 4 -7.90 38.23 -16.39
N VAL A 5 -6.89 37.61 -17.01
CA VAL A 5 -6.37 36.29 -16.57
C VAL A 5 -5.60 36.53 -15.29
N SER A 6 -6.18 36.16 -14.15
CA SER A 6 -5.47 36.17 -12.88
C SER A 6 -4.44 35.05 -12.90
N GLU A 7 -3.16 35.36 -13.06
CA GLU A 7 -2.07 34.43 -12.81
C GLU A 7 -2.10 34.05 -11.36
N LYS A 8 -2.48 32.78 -11.07
CA LYS A 8 -2.40 32.24 -9.72
C LYS A 8 -0.93 32.05 -9.35
N GLU A 9 -0.44 32.85 -8.42
CA GLU A 9 0.89 32.71 -7.87
C GLU A 9 1.11 31.25 -7.39
N VAL A 10 2.18 30.63 -7.86
CA VAL A 10 2.53 29.25 -7.53
C VAL A 10 3.35 29.24 -6.24
N GLU A 11 2.72 28.90 -5.13
CA GLU A 11 3.39 28.78 -3.85
C GLU A 11 4.29 27.54 -3.76
N TYR A 12 5.54 27.74 -3.32
CA TYR A 12 6.52 26.68 -3.04
C TYR A 12 6.77 26.56 -1.53
N LYS A 13 7.06 25.35 -1.07
CA LYS A 13 7.50 25.07 0.30
C LYS A 13 8.79 24.27 0.28
N PRO A 14 9.75 24.55 1.20
CA PRO A 14 10.92 23.72 1.39
C PRO A 14 10.49 22.36 1.95
N VAL A 15 11.08 21.30 1.42
CA VAL A 15 10.90 19.91 1.90
C VAL A 15 12.30 19.33 2.07
N VAL A 16 12.59 18.89 3.28
CA VAL A 16 13.83 18.16 3.58
C VAL A 16 13.67 16.72 3.10
N LEU A 17 14.61 16.23 2.29
CA LEU A 17 14.67 14.85 1.82
C LEU A 17 15.34 13.95 2.86
N ASP A 18 15.29 12.64 2.63
CA ASP A 18 15.85 11.64 3.57
C ASP A 18 17.38 11.72 3.69
N ASP A 19 18.06 12.27 2.68
CA ASP A 19 19.49 12.58 2.64
C ASP A 19 19.87 13.92 3.29
N GLY A 20 18.90 14.63 3.89
CA GLY A 20 19.09 15.94 4.50
C GLY A 20 19.04 17.12 3.51
N THR A 21 18.97 16.88 2.22
CA THR A 21 18.88 17.96 1.22
C THR A 21 17.51 18.65 1.26
N VAL A 22 17.51 19.97 0.99
CA VAL A 22 16.28 20.76 0.94
C VAL A 22 15.89 21.01 -0.51
N LYS A 23 14.67 20.60 -0.87
CA LYS A 23 14.07 20.88 -2.19
C LYS A 23 12.80 21.70 -2.06
N LEU A 24 12.65 22.69 -2.93
CA LEU A 24 11.39 23.43 -3.06
C LEU A 24 10.38 22.60 -3.85
N LYS A 25 9.23 22.33 -3.25
CA LYS A 25 8.09 21.65 -3.90
C LYS A 25 6.88 22.55 -3.94
N LYS A 26 6.14 22.51 -5.04
CA LYS A 26 4.85 23.22 -5.16
C LYS A 26 3.91 22.76 -4.03
N LYS A 27 3.32 23.71 -3.31
CA LYS A 27 2.37 23.44 -2.19
C LYS A 27 1.20 22.55 -2.64
N SER A 28 0.71 22.75 -3.87
CA SER A 28 -0.33 21.91 -4.47
C SER A 28 0.08 20.44 -4.57
N LYS A 29 1.33 20.13 -5.00
CA LYS A 29 1.83 18.76 -5.08
C LYS A 29 1.98 18.11 -3.70
N ILE A 30 2.38 18.89 -2.67
CA ILE A 30 2.47 18.41 -1.29
C ILE A 30 1.08 18.05 -0.77
N ASN A 31 0.09 18.90 -0.99
CA ASN A 31 -1.30 18.67 -0.57
C ASN A 31 -1.91 17.46 -1.30
N THR A 32 -1.70 17.33 -2.61
CA THR A 32 -2.14 16.16 -3.38
C THR A 32 -1.56 14.87 -2.81
N GLY A 33 -0.27 14.85 -2.46
CA GLY A 33 0.36 13.67 -1.84
C GLY A 33 -0.24 13.33 -0.48
N LYS A 34 -0.52 14.33 0.37
CA LYS A 34 -1.19 14.13 1.66
C LYS A 34 -2.60 13.53 1.49
N HIS A 35 -3.39 14.08 0.57
CA HIS A 35 -4.73 13.59 0.27
C HIS A 35 -4.72 12.17 -0.29
N SER A 36 -3.78 11.84 -1.17
CA SER A 36 -3.63 10.50 -1.72
C SER A 36 -3.29 9.50 -0.62
N LYS A 37 -2.35 9.83 0.27
CA LYS A 37 -2.00 8.99 1.42
C LYS A 37 -3.17 8.78 2.37
N ALA A 38 -3.92 9.83 2.69
CA ALA A 38 -5.11 9.73 3.55
C ALA A 38 -6.19 8.83 2.91
N LYS A 39 -6.45 9.00 1.60
CA LYS A 39 -7.39 8.14 0.86
C LYS A 39 -6.94 6.67 0.85
N GLY A 40 -5.63 6.42 0.70
CA GLY A 40 -5.05 5.08 0.80
C GLY A 40 -5.33 4.44 2.15
N GLY A 41 -4.97 5.12 3.25
CA GLY A 41 -5.18 4.60 4.59
C GLY A 41 -6.66 4.35 4.94
N ILE A 42 -7.57 5.23 4.50
CA ILE A 42 -9.02 5.00 4.67
C ILE A 42 -9.47 3.76 3.91
N PHE A 43 -8.93 3.52 2.72
CA PHE A 43 -9.29 2.34 1.94
C PHE A 43 -8.70 1.06 2.52
N GLU A 44 -7.47 1.09 3.04
CA GLU A 44 -6.88 -0.04 3.79
C GLU A 44 -7.75 -0.44 4.99
N LEU A 45 -8.23 0.52 5.80
CA LEU A 45 -9.13 0.24 6.91
C LEU A 45 -10.45 -0.41 6.45
N ARG A 46 -10.96 0.00 5.29
CA ARG A 46 -12.17 -0.62 4.71
C ARG A 46 -11.92 -2.05 4.26
N VAL A 47 -10.78 -2.32 3.62
CA VAL A 47 -10.37 -3.68 3.21
C VAL A 47 -10.24 -4.57 4.43
N ARG A 48 -9.57 -4.09 5.49
CA ARG A 48 -9.44 -4.83 6.74
C ARG A 48 -10.80 -5.22 7.30
N LYS A 49 -11.71 -4.24 7.43
CA LYS A 49 -13.06 -4.48 7.94
C LYS A 49 -13.84 -5.48 7.09
N ASP A 50 -13.76 -5.37 5.76
CA ASP A 50 -14.44 -6.28 4.83
C ASP A 50 -13.93 -7.73 4.97
N LEU A 51 -12.62 -7.92 5.18
CA LEU A 51 -12.03 -9.23 5.45
C LEU A 51 -12.47 -9.79 6.81
N GLU A 52 -12.47 -8.95 7.86
CA GLU A 52 -12.92 -9.33 9.20
C GLU A 52 -14.40 -9.72 9.19
N GLU A 53 -15.28 -8.99 8.47
CA GLU A 53 -16.69 -9.32 8.27
C GLU A 53 -16.88 -10.68 7.53
N LYS A 54 -15.92 -11.07 6.68
CA LYS A 54 -15.87 -12.38 6.01
C LYS A 54 -15.26 -13.49 6.88
N GLY A 55 -14.94 -13.21 8.14
CA GLY A 55 -14.42 -14.17 9.11
C GLY A 55 -12.92 -14.43 9.01
N TRP A 56 -12.16 -13.53 8.38
CA TRP A 56 -10.71 -13.57 8.39
C TRP A 56 -10.15 -12.89 9.64
N ILE A 57 -9.08 -13.43 10.19
CA ILE A 57 -8.22 -12.72 11.15
C ILE A 57 -7.18 -11.98 10.33
N VAL A 58 -7.09 -10.65 10.51
CA VAL A 58 -6.29 -9.77 9.66
C VAL A 58 -5.28 -9.01 10.48
N ASP A 59 -4.02 -9.05 10.06
CA ASP A 59 -2.97 -8.22 10.65
C ASP A 59 -2.11 -7.58 9.56
N LYS A 60 -1.36 -6.55 9.94
CA LYS A 60 -0.37 -5.91 9.08
C LYS A 60 0.80 -6.85 8.83
N TRP A 61 1.15 -7.03 7.56
CA TRP A 61 2.39 -7.71 7.22
C TRP A 61 3.55 -6.72 7.29
N SER A 62 4.44 -6.92 8.25
CA SER A 62 5.58 -6.03 8.51
C SER A 62 6.90 -6.51 7.90
N ASN A 63 6.86 -7.49 7.01
CA ASN A 63 8.04 -8.01 6.32
C ASN A 63 8.02 -7.63 4.84
N ASN A 64 9.19 -7.73 4.23
CA ASN A 64 9.40 -7.52 2.81
C ASN A 64 10.23 -8.65 2.24
N LEU A 65 10.12 -8.88 0.95
CA LEU A 65 10.93 -9.87 0.24
C LEU A 65 12.00 -9.14 -0.57
N ASP A 66 13.23 -9.57 -0.40
CA ASP A 66 14.36 -9.16 -1.23
C ASP A 66 14.38 -10.02 -2.49
N LEU A 67 14.23 -9.40 -3.65
CA LEU A 67 14.20 -10.11 -4.94
C LEU A 67 15.58 -10.61 -5.40
N GLU A 68 16.68 -10.05 -4.87
CA GLU A 68 18.03 -10.46 -5.25
C GLU A 68 18.42 -11.80 -4.61
N ASN A 69 18.13 -11.96 -3.33
CA ASN A 69 18.50 -13.17 -2.57
C ASN A 69 17.30 -14.01 -2.14
N GLY A 70 16.08 -13.53 -2.38
CA GLY A 70 14.83 -14.20 -2.05
C GLY A 70 14.53 -14.28 -0.55
N ASN A 71 15.25 -13.55 0.30
CA ASN A 71 15.04 -13.59 1.74
C ASN A 71 13.90 -12.70 2.17
N ILE A 72 13.12 -13.18 3.15
CA ILE A 72 12.08 -12.39 3.82
C ILE A 72 12.71 -11.76 5.06
N HIS A 73 12.62 -10.45 5.15
CA HIS A 73 13.18 -9.69 6.25
C HIS A 73 12.22 -8.60 6.73
N PRO A 74 12.32 -8.16 7.98
CA PRO A 74 11.49 -7.07 8.49
C PRO A 74 11.62 -5.81 7.64
N ALA A 75 10.52 -5.14 7.37
CA ALA A 75 10.53 -3.88 6.66
C ALA A 75 11.40 -2.85 7.43
N LYS A 76 12.21 -2.08 6.68
CA LYS A 76 13.15 -1.12 7.27
C LYS A 76 12.42 -0.17 8.21
N ARG A 77 12.91 -0.08 9.44
CA ARG A 77 12.42 0.89 10.42
C ARG A 77 12.83 2.30 9.97
N ARG A 78 11.92 3.25 10.14
CA ARG A 78 12.20 4.67 9.87
C ARG A 78 11.95 5.47 11.12
N PHE A 79 12.82 6.43 11.43
CA PHE A 79 12.56 7.39 12.48
C PHE A 79 11.34 8.24 12.11
N ALA A 80 10.41 8.39 13.04
CA ALA A 80 9.29 9.30 12.85
C ALA A 80 9.83 10.74 12.80
N ARG A 81 9.65 11.43 11.67
CA ARG A 81 10.21 12.77 11.41
C ARG A 81 9.89 13.81 12.48
N PHE A 82 8.77 13.64 13.20
CA PHE A 82 8.33 14.58 14.23
C PHE A 82 8.83 14.23 15.63
N ASN A 83 9.40 13.06 15.85
CA ASN A 83 9.83 12.55 17.14
C ASN A 83 11.24 11.96 17.13
N ALA A 84 12.09 12.41 16.20
CA ALA A 84 13.48 11.95 16.13
C ALA A 84 14.23 12.19 17.46
N SER A 85 13.93 13.30 18.15
CA SER A 85 14.45 13.61 19.47
C SER A 85 13.94 12.71 20.60
N MET A 86 12.79 12.05 20.41
CA MET A 86 12.16 11.13 21.37
C MET A 86 12.47 9.66 21.07
N GLY A 87 13.30 9.36 20.03
CA GLY A 87 13.68 8.01 19.68
C GLY A 87 12.54 7.10 19.18
N VAL A 88 11.39 7.66 18.81
CA VAL A 88 10.26 6.89 18.33
C VAL A 88 10.53 6.38 16.91
N MET A 89 10.68 5.07 16.78
CA MET A 89 10.82 4.39 15.50
C MET A 89 9.47 3.87 15.02
N THR A 90 9.13 4.16 13.77
CA THR A 90 8.00 3.52 13.09
C THR A 90 8.46 2.31 12.32
N ILE A 91 7.72 1.21 12.38
CA ILE A 91 7.94 0.06 11.50
C ILE A 91 7.57 0.51 10.08
N GLY A 92 8.45 0.24 9.11
CA GLY A 92 8.15 0.48 7.71
C GLY A 92 6.98 -0.38 7.25
N THR A 93 6.31 0.04 6.19
CA THR A 93 5.27 -0.79 5.55
C THR A 93 5.92 -1.99 4.88
N GLY A 94 5.47 -3.21 5.22
CA GLY A 94 5.82 -4.43 4.51
C GLY A 94 5.10 -4.52 3.15
N PHE A 95 5.32 -5.62 2.48
CA PHE A 95 4.58 -6.01 1.28
C PHE A 95 4.32 -7.52 1.33
N PRO A 96 3.06 -7.95 1.12
CA PRO A 96 1.84 -7.16 0.93
C PRO A 96 1.40 -6.36 2.17
N ASP A 97 0.33 -5.54 2.07
CA ASP A 97 -0.15 -4.70 3.17
C ASP A 97 -0.65 -5.48 4.38
N PHE A 98 -1.33 -6.62 4.12
CA PHE A 98 -1.92 -7.48 5.16
C PHE A 98 -1.55 -8.94 4.96
N ILE A 99 -1.45 -9.64 6.09
CA ILE A 99 -1.63 -11.08 6.20
C ILE A 99 -3.03 -11.33 6.74
N ALA A 100 -3.74 -12.27 6.14
CA ALA A 100 -5.04 -12.71 6.64
C ALA A 100 -5.07 -14.23 6.72
N PHE A 101 -5.67 -14.77 7.80
CA PHE A 101 -5.77 -16.20 7.99
C PHE A 101 -7.15 -16.59 8.51
N GLN A 102 -7.59 -17.77 8.09
CA GLN A 102 -8.88 -18.32 8.45
C GLN A 102 -8.77 -19.83 8.65
N LYS A 103 -9.42 -20.35 9.70
CA LYS A 103 -9.47 -21.78 9.95
C LYS A 103 -10.29 -22.49 8.86
N ARG A 104 -9.75 -23.57 8.31
CA ARG A 104 -10.38 -24.44 7.31
C ARG A 104 -10.20 -25.90 7.72
N GLY A 105 -11.21 -26.48 8.37
CA GLY A 105 -11.08 -27.80 9.01
C GLY A 105 -9.99 -27.78 10.08
N ASP A 106 -9.01 -28.67 9.96
CA ASP A 106 -7.88 -28.77 10.90
C ASP A 106 -6.70 -27.85 10.56
N ASN A 107 -6.74 -27.16 9.42
CA ASN A 107 -5.67 -26.28 8.93
C ASN A 107 -6.11 -24.82 8.91
N TYR A 108 -5.14 -23.94 8.65
CA TYR A 108 -5.39 -22.54 8.38
C TYR A 108 -5.05 -22.20 6.93
N LYS A 109 -5.96 -21.50 6.23
CA LYS A 109 -5.63 -20.83 4.98
C LYS A 109 -4.99 -19.48 5.32
N ILE A 110 -3.80 -19.21 4.77
CA ILE A 110 -3.04 -17.97 4.99
C ILE A 110 -2.89 -17.28 3.64
N ILE A 111 -3.38 -16.04 3.56
CA ILE A 111 -3.31 -15.24 2.33
C ILE A 111 -2.58 -13.92 2.57
N GLY A 112 -1.92 -13.42 1.53
CA GLY A 112 -1.45 -12.04 1.47
C GLY A 112 -2.51 -11.15 0.83
N VAL A 113 -2.66 -9.90 1.29
CA VAL A 113 -3.58 -8.94 0.68
C VAL A 113 -2.88 -7.61 0.45
N GLU A 114 -2.73 -7.23 -0.80
CA GLU A 114 -2.20 -5.92 -1.20
C GLU A 114 -3.35 -4.98 -1.56
N VAL A 115 -3.29 -3.74 -1.10
CA VAL A 115 -4.37 -2.77 -1.25
C VAL A 115 -4.01 -1.71 -2.29
N LYS A 116 -4.70 -1.73 -3.41
CA LYS A 116 -4.51 -0.77 -4.52
C LYS A 116 -5.84 -0.16 -4.92
N ILE A 117 -6.03 1.14 -4.66
CA ILE A 117 -7.29 1.83 -5.03
C ILE A 117 -7.65 1.61 -6.51
N ASN A 118 -6.66 1.56 -7.39
CA ASN A 118 -6.82 1.36 -8.83
C ASN A 118 -6.63 -0.09 -9.31
N GLY A 119 -6.37 -1.03 -8.41
CA GLY A 119 -6.15 -2.44 -8.72
C GLY A 119 -4.85 -2.76 -9.47
N LYS A 120 -3.92 -1.81 -9.59
CA LYS A 120 -2.69 -2.00 -10.39
C LYS A 120 -1.47 -2.19 -9.52
N LEU A 121 -0.73 -3.26 -9.77
CA LEU A 121 0.58 -3.54 -9.19
C LEU A 121 1.69 -3.02 -10.11
N SER A 122 2.78 -2.53 -9.54
CA SER A 122 4.02 -2.28 -10.26
C SER A 122 4.68 -3.61 -10.67
N ARG A 123 5.68 -3.53 -11.55
CA ARG A 123 6.46 -4.71 -11.95
C ARG A 123 7.11 -5.39 -10.76
N GLU A 124 7.79 -4.62 -9.91
CA GLU A 124 8.45 -5.13 -8.70
C GLU A 124 7.47 -5.81 -7.74
N GLU A 125 6.28 -5.24 -7.53
CA GLU A 125 5.25 -5.83 -6.68
C GLU A 125 4.75 -7.17 -7.24
N LYS A 126 4.60 -7.29 -8.55
CA LYS A 126 4.24 -8.55 -9.19
C LYS A 126 5.32 -9.62 -9.02
N GLU A 127 6.59 -9.24 -9.19
CA GLU A 127 7.73 -10.13 -8.98
C GLU A 127 7.79 -10.60 -7.51
N LYS A 128 7.54 -9.72 -6.54
CA LYS A 128 7.44 -10.09 -5.12
C LYS A 128 6.27 -11.04 -4.84
N CYS A 129 5.09 -10.77 -5.41
CA CYS A 129 3.95 -11.68 -5.27
C CYS A 129 4.29 -13.09 -5.76
N LYS A 130 4.87 -13.19 -6.96
CA LYS A 130 5.28 -14.46 -7.54
C LYS A 130 6.27 -15.20 -6.63
N ALA A 131 7.30 -14.51 -6.16
CA ALA A 131 8.30 -15.10 -5.27
C ALA A 131 7.73 -15.54 -3.91
N TYR A 132 6.76 -14.82 -3.34
CA TYR A 132 6.04 -15.25 -2.13
C TYR A 132 5.20 -16.52 -2.35
N LEU A 133 4.55 -16.64 -3.53
CA LEU A 133 3.77 -17.82 -3.88
C LEU A 133 4.67 -19.03 -4.15
N GLU A 134 5.78 -18.84 -4.88
CA GLU A 134 6.79 -19.90 -5.13
C GLU A 134 7.43 -20.42 -3.83
N LYS A 135 7.54 -19.57 -2.81
CA LYS A 135 8.03 -19.95 -1.47
C LYS A 135 6.94 -20.51 -0.54
N GLU A 136 5.71 -20.62 -1.02
CA GLU A 136 4.57 -21.08 -0.23
C GLU A 136 4.35 -20.26 1.07
N THR A 137 4.85 -19.00 1.10
CA THR A 137 4.65 -18.11 2.26
C THR A 137 3.18 -17.77 2.44
N PHE A 138 2.47 -17.59 1.33
CA PHE A 138 1.03 -17.41 1.26
C PHE A 138 0.44 -18.46 0.31
N SER A 139 -0.71 -19.02 0.67
CA SER A 139 -1.45 -19.92 -0.22
C SER A 139 -2.03 -19.19 -1.43
N GLU A 140 -2.23 -17.88 -1.30
CA GLU A 140 -2.86 -17.01 -2.29
C GLU A 140 -2.48 -15.56 -1.98
N ILE A 141 -2.36 -14.71 -2.98
CA ILE A 141 -2.21 -13.26 -2.80
C ILE A 141 -3.33 -12.56 -3.56
N LEU A 142 -4.11 -11.78 -2.83
CA LEU A 142 -5.22 -11.00 -3.38
C LEU A 142 -4.84 -9.52 -3.52
N VAL A 143 -5.26 -8.91 -4.61
CA VAL A 143 -5.22 -7.47 -4.78
C VAL A 143 -6.59 -6.89 -4.51
N ALA A 144 -6.72 -6.20 -3.37
CA ALA A 144 -7.95 -5.52 -3.00
C ALA A 144 -8.03 -4.17 -3.71
N HIS A 145 -9.09 -3.94 -4.47
CA HIS A 145 -9.28 -2.69 -5.19
C HIS A 145 -10.67 -2.09 -4.99
N LYS A 146 -10.76 -0.81 -5.31
CA LYS A 146 -11.97 -0.02 -5.10
C LYS A 146 -12.84 -0.05 -6.34
N VAL A 147 -14.08 -0.51 -6.17
CA VAL A 147 -15.14 -0.39 -7.16
C VAL A 147 -16.19 0.60 -6.68
N LYS A 148 -16.63 1.46 -7.59
CA LYS A 148 -17.76 2.37 -7.36
C LYS A 148 -18.99 1.80 -8.02
N GLU A 149 -20.00 1.50 -7.23
CA GLU A 149 -21.31 1.08 -7.73
C GLU A 149 -22.35 2.10 -7.27
N LYS A 150 -22.87 2.86 -8.23
CA LYS A 150 -23.72 4.04 -7.95
C LYS A 150 -23.02 4.98 -6.94
N ASN A 151 -23.59 5.19 -5.76
CA ASN A 151 -23.04 6.04 -4.70
C ASN A 151 -22.29 5.26 -3.61
N ARG A 152 -22.09 3.93 -3.79
CA ARG A 152 -21.42 3.09 -2.80
C ARG A 152 -20.02 2.69 -3.27
N VAL A 153 -19.12 2.58 -2.31
CA VAL A 153 -17.77 2.05 -2.53
C VAL A 153 -17.75 0.61 -2.02
N ARG A 154 -17.41 -0.32 -2.90
CA ARG A 154 -17.17 -1.73 -2.56
C ARG A 154 -15.69 -2.08 -2.67
N VAL A 155 -15.29 -3.12 -1.97
CA VAL A 155 -13.99 -3.76 -2.10
C VAL A 155 -14.17 -4.98 -2.99
N GLU A 156 -13.37 -5.07 -4.04
CA GLU A 156 -13.25 -6.28 -4.85
C GLU A 156 -11.84 -6.82 -4.76
N TYR A 157 -11.72 -8.12 -4.88
CA TYR A 157 -10.46 -8.85 -4.78
C TYR A 157 -10.20 -9.59 -6.09
N VAL A 158 -8.97 -9.47 -6.56
CA VAL A 158 -8.49 -10.20 -7.74
C VAL A 158 -7.27 -11.01 -7.33
N ASP A 159 -7.23 -12.28 -7.71
CA ASP A 159 -6.03 -13.08 -7.52
C ASP A 159 -4.88 -12.50 -8.34
N VAL A 160 -3.71 -12.40 -7.71
CA VAL A 160 -2.52 -11.88 -8.40
C VAL A 160 -2.14 -12.71 -9.62
N LEU A 161 -2.41 -14.00 -9.62
CA LEU A 161 -2.15 -14.87 -10.77
C LEU A 161 -2.93 -14.43 -12.02
N GLU A 162 -4.19 -14.00 -11.86
CA GLU A 162 -4.98 -13.45 -12.97
C GLU A 162 -4.39 -12.15 -13.52
N LEU A 163 -3.72 -11.35 -12.67
CA LEU A 163 -3.09 -10.10 -13.08
C LEU A 163 -1.72 -10.31 -13.75
N VAL A 164 -1.07 -11.43 -13.49
CA VAL A 164 0.21 -11.79 -14.11
C VAL A 164 -0.03 -12.41 -15.49
N ASP A 165 -1.03 -13.28 -15.64
CA ASP A 165 -1.31 -13.98 -16.90
C ASP A 165 -1.83 -13.06 -18.02
N ARG A 166 -2.50 -11.95 -17.67
CA ARG A 166 -2.96 -10.95 -18.65
C ARG A 166 -1.84 -10.16 -19.33
N MET A 167 -0.57 -10.45 -19.02
CA MET A 167 0.61 -9.77 -19.59
C MET A 167 1.45 -10.68 -20.53
N ARG A 168 0.97 -11.88 -20.82
CA ARG A 168 1.47 -12.71 -21.91
C ARG A 168 0.64 -12.48 -23.16
#